data_46404857f2e13e62ef3e60dcec3218ab
#
_entry.id   46404857f2e13e62ef3e60dcec3218ab
#
_cell.length_a   1.000
_cell.length_b   1.000
_cell.length_c   1.000
_cell.angle_alpha   90.00
_cell.angle_beta   90.00
_cell.angle_gamma   90.00
#
_symmetry.space_group_name_H-M   'P 1'
#
loop_
_entity.id
_entity.type
_entity.pdbx_description
1 polymer ?
#
loop_
_entity_poly.entity_id
_entity_poly.type
_entity_poly.pdbx_seq_one_letter_code
_entity_poly.pdbx_strand_id
1 'polypeptide(L)'
;MNQTAERLRELREYLEGETDRAYEKALCRRTEMCQDDRADLQEQTKPVKKEVCLQILVLKDIPSAIRQRVLHRAIAETAGARKDIAAVHIQAVENLMDVQSGKRIRLPYDVVAGREYDTLYLRRMYHADAVADNTWEASGGMMREMAVTEAELAGCMRKGDVRHIPLEGKTGFFTLRVFSYEGNPAEISSKMYTKWFDYDKIKDGFLIRNCKSGDYFIMDETGHRKKLERYFIDRKLPAAERKEALLLAQGSEVLWLVGERMGRSAMVTADTRRIVEITYQGGSDNGL
;
A
#
# COMPACT_ATOMS: atom_id res chain seq x y z
N MET A 1 -55.14 -5.10 -17.11
CA MET A 1 -54.15 -5.26 -16.02
C MET A 1 -52.69 -5.27 -16.49
N ASN A 2 -52.41 -5.21 -17.77
CA ASN A 2 -51.02 -5.30 -18.27
C ASN A 2 -50.23 -4.00 -18.31
N GLN A 3 -50.86 -2.84 -18.50
CA GLN A 3 -50.14 -1.57 -18.72
C GLN A 3 -49.29 -1.09 -17.54
N THR A 4 -49.78 -1.29 -16.31
CA THR A 4 -49.01 -0.91 -15.09
C THR A 4 -47.79 -1.81 -14.89
N ALA A 5 -47.95 -3.11 -15.16
CA ALA A 5 -46.84 -4.06 -15.07
C ALA A 5 -45.75 -3.78 -16.14
N GLU A 6 -46.16 -3.36 -17.33
CA GLU A 6 -45.29 -3.01 -18.43
C GLU A 6 -44.47 -1.74 -18.13
N ARG A 7 -45.14 -0.69 -17.65
CA ARG A 7 -44.49 0.55 -17.18
C ARG A 7 -43.49 0.32 -16.02
N LEU A 8 -43.84 -0.59 -15.10
CA LEU A 8 -42.94 -0.94 -14.01
C LEU A 8 -41.69 -1.70 -14.51
N ARG A 9 -41.82 -2.53 -15.55
CA ARG A 9 -40.66 -3.18 -16.19
C ARG A 9 -39.74 -2.17 -16.87
N GLU A 10 -40.31 -1.29 -17.70
CA GLU A 10 -39.57 -0.22 -18.37
C GLU A 10 -38.81 0.67 -17.37
N LEU A 11 -39.49 1.07 -16.28
CA LEU A 11 -38.84 1.86 -15.23
C LEU A 11 -37.73 1.10 -14.55
N ARG A 12 -37.90 -0.18 -14.31
CA ARG A 12 -36.88 -1.04 -13.71
C ARG A 12 -35.64 -1.15 -14.63
N GLU A 13 -35.86 -1.42 -15.90
CA GLU A 13 -34.82 -1.52 -16.90
C GLU A 13 -34.02 -0.19 -17.03
N TYR A 14 -34.76 0.93 -17.05
CA TYR A 14 -34.14 2.25 -17.03
C TYR A 14 -33.25 2.46 -15.81
N LEU A 15 -33.79 2.17 -14.61
CA LEU A 15 -33.02 2.32 -13.36
C LEU A 15 -31.82 1.37 -13.27
N GLU A 16 -31.93 0.15 -13.81
CA GLU A 16 -30.83 -0.80 -13.89
C GLU A 16 -29.74 -0.25 -14.84
N GLY A 17 -30.10 0.25 -16.00
CA GLY A 17 -29.16 0.87 -16.95
C GLY A 17 -28.45 2.09 -16.39
N GLU A 18 -29.17 2.98 -15.68
CA GLU A 18 -28.54 4.14 -15.01
C GLU A 18 -27.62 3.69 -13.87
N THR A 19 -28.01 2.64 -13.14
CA THR A 19 -27.15 2.08 -12.06
C THR A 19 -25.86 1.50 -12.64
N ASP A 20 -25.94 0.80 -13.76
CA ASP A 20 -24.76 0.21 -14.41
C ASP A 20 -23.78 1.28 -14.87
N ARG A 21 -24.28 2.32 -15.55
CA ARG A 21 -23.43 3.45 -15.99
C ARG A 21 -22.79 4.17 -14.81
N ALA A 22 -23.56 4.42 -13.76
CA ALA A 22 -23.09 5.10 -12.56
C ALA A 22 -22.05 4.25 -11.81
N TYR A 23 -22.25 2.93 -11.75
CA TYR A 23 -21.33 2.00 -11.12
C TYR A 23 -19.98 1.99 -11.85
N GLU A 24 -19.98 1.81 -13.17
CA GLU A 24 -18.76 1.82 -13.99
C GLU A 24 -18.01 3.15 -13.89
N LYS A 25 -18.72 4.28 -13.82
CA LYS A 25 -18.15 5.60 -13.64
C LYS A 25 -17.50 5.77 -12.26
N ALA A 26 -18.12 5.19 -11.22
CA ALA A 26 -17.64 5.30 -9.84
C ALA A 26 -16.52 4.32 -9.50
N LEU A 27 -16.38 3.21 -10.24
CA LEU A 27 -15.30 2.26 -10.02
C LEU A 27 -13.93 2.96 -10.14
N CYS A 28 -13.12 2.82 -9.11
CA CYS A 28 -11.72 3.16 -9.23
C CYS A 28 -11.11 2.20 -10.25
N ARG A 29 -10.75 2.68 -11.43
CA ARG A 29 -9.80 1.98 -12.28
C ARG A 29 -8.48 2.02 -11.51
N ARG A 30 -8.26 1.02 -10.68
CA ARG A 30 -6.92 0.74 -10.17
C ARG A 30 -6.10 0.51 -11.43
N THR A 31 -5.28 1.48 -11.80
CA THR A 31 -4.25 1.28 -12.81
C THR A 31 -3.56 0.00 -12.41
N GLU A 32 -3.46 -0.91 -13.34
CA GLU A 32 -2.96 -2.28 -13.25
C GLU A 32 -1.54 -2.33 -12.62
N MET A 33 -1.46 -2.20 -11.30
CA MET A 33 -0.22 -2.40 -10.57
C MET A 33 -0.23 -3.64 -9.70
N CYS A 34 -1.24 -4.51 -9.87
CA CYS A 34 -1.27 -5.85 -9.27
C CYS A 34 -2.04 -6.80 -10.20
N GLN A 35 -1.67 -6.90 -11.48
CA GLN A 35 -1.90 -8.11 -12.24
C GLN A 35 -0.67 -8.99 -12.04
N ASP A 36 -0.84 -10.00 -11.18
CA ASP A 36 -0.01 -11.20 -11.17
C ASP A 36 -0.12 -11.86 -12.54
N ASP A 37 0.81 -11.56 -13.45
CA ASP A 37 1.12 -12.40 -14.61
C ASP A 37 1.81 -13.67 -14.11
N ARG A 38 1.03 -14.54 -13.51
CA ARG A 38 1.33 -15.95 -13.27
C ARG A 38 0.25 -16.82 -13.90
N ALA A 39 0.12 -16.76 -15.19
CA ALA A 39 -0.30 -17.88 -15.99
C ALA A 39 0.97 -18.67 -16.32
N ASP A 40 1.24 -19.64 -15.51
CA ASP A 40 1.81 -20.96 -15.75
C ASP A 40 2.63 -21.39 -14.54
N LEU A 41 2.05 -22.23 -13.76
CA LEU A 41 2.51 -23.46 -13.11
C LEU A 41 1.75 -23.69 -11.80
N GLN A 42 0.81 -24.64 -11.89
CA GLN A 42 0.24 -25.47 -10.83
C GLN A 42 -0.71 -24.80 -9.79
N GLU A 43 -1.95 -25.20 -9.98
CA GLU A 43 -3.06 -25.26 -9.03
C GLU A 43 -2.61 -25.40 -7.57
N GLN A 44 -2.86 -24.33 -6.80
CA GLN A 44 -3.41 -24.48 -5.45
C GLN A 44 -4.13 -23.16 -5.10
N THR A 45 -5.43 -23.24 -5.08
CA THR A 45 -6.46 -22.26 -4.84
C THR A 45 -6.20 -21.35 -3.64
N LYS A 46 -5.68 -20.14 -3.87
CA LYS A 46 -5.96 -19.00 -3.00
C LYS A 46 -7.18 -18.28 -3.54
N PRO A 47 -8.26 -18.07 -2.76
CA PRO A 47 -9.42 -17.34 -3.23
C PRO A 47 -9.01 -15.91 -3.60
N VAL A 48 -9.28 -15.51 -4.83
CA VAL A 48 -9.10 -14.14 -5.33
C VAL A 48 -9.88 -13.20 -4.41
N LYS A 49 -9.19 -12.29 -3.73
CA LYS A 49 -9.81 -11.27 -2.87
C LYS A 49 -10.66 -10.37 -3.76
N LYS A 50 -11.97 -10.58 -3.80
CA LYS A 50 -12.90 -9.64 -4.45
C LYS A 50 -12.95 -8.36 -3.63
N GLU A 51 -12.32 -7.33 -4.13
CA GLU A 51 -12.35 -5.99 -3.57
C GLU A 51 -13.00 -5.04 -4.58
N VAL A 52 -13.94 -4.23 -4.11
CA VAL A 52 -14.60 -3.18 -4.89
C VAL A 52 -14.18 -1.84 -4.32
N CYS A 53 -13.67 -0.95 -5.16
CA CYS A 53 -13.28 0.40 -4.78
C CYS A 53 -14.09 1.42 -5.60
N LEU A 54 -14.70 2.40 -4.91
CA LEU A 54 -15.56 3.42 -5.51
C LEU A 54 -15.08 4.82 -5.15
N GLN A 55 -15.08 5.74 -6.12
CA GLN A 55 -14.70 7.13 -5.92
C GLN A 55 -15.83 7.92 -5.23
N ILE A 56 -15.56 8.50 -4.06
CA ILE A 56 -16.56 9.23 -3.24
C ILE A 56 -17.07 10.46 -3.99
N LEU A 57 -16.21 11.20 -4.68
CA LEU A 57 -16.63 12.39 -5.42
C LEU A 57 -17.65 12.04 -6.51
N VAL A 58 -17.42 10.97 -7.25
CA VAL A 58 -18.37 10.50 -8.27
C VAL A 58 -19.70 10.05 -7.64
N LEU A 59 -19.63 9.32 -6.50
CA LEU A 59 -20.82 8.88 -5.78
C LEU A 59 -21.67 10.05 -5.28
N LYS A 60 -21.05 11.15 -4.82
CA LYS A 60 -21.75 12.34 -4.34
C LYS A 60 -22.52 13.06 -5.46
N ASP A 61 -22.02 13.02 -6.69
CA ASP A 61 -22.66 13.63 -7.86
C ASP A 61 -23.87 12.80 -8.38
N ILE A 62 -24.01 11.56 -7.96
CA ILE A 62 -25.09 10.66 -8.39
C ILE A 62 -26.35 10.91 -7.56
N PRO A 63 -27.56 10.99 -8.19
CA PRO A 63 -28.83 11.07 -7.47
C PRO A 63 -28.95 9.95 -6.41
N SER A 64 -29.48 10.27 -5.23
CA SER A 64 -29.47 9.33 -4.10
C SER A 64 -30.13 7.98 -4.40
N ALA A 65 -31.21 7.97 -5.20
CA ALA A 65 -31.89 6.73 -5.60
C ALA A 65 -30.98 5.80 -6.43
N ILE A 66 -30.16 6.35 -7.31
CA ILE A 66 -29.18 5.58 -8.11
C ILE A 66 -27.97 5.21 -7.26
N ARG A 67 -27.48 6.16 -6.44
CA ARG A 67 -26.34 5.94 -5.54
C ARG A 67 -26.60 4.76 -4.59
N GLN A 68 -27.77 4.67 -4.00
CA GLN A 68 -28.15 3.54 -3.13
C GLN A 68 -28.12 2.20 -3.87
N ARG A 69 -28.56 2.18 -5.14
CA ARG A 69 -28.47 0.99 -5.99
C ARG A 69 -27.03 0.61 -6.33
N VAL A 70 -26.18 1.60 -6.61
CA VAL A 70 -24.74 1.42 -6.83
C VAL A 70 -24.08 0.81 -5.58
N LEU A 71 -24.37 1.35 -4.39
CA LEU A 71 -23.84 0.82 -3.14
C LEU A 71 -24.36 -0.59 -2.84
N HIS A 72 -25.66 -0.86 -3.07
CA HIS A 72 -26.22 -2.20 -2.95
C HIS A 72 -25.52 -3.20 -3.86
N ARG A 73 -25.28 -2.81 -5.14
CA ARG A 73 -24.56 -3.66 -6.10
C ARG A 73 -23.13 -3.95 -5.63
N ALA A 74 -22.42 -2.94 -5.15
CA ALA A 74 -21.05 -3.09 -4.63
C ALA A 74 -20.99 -4.07 -3.44
N ILE A 75 -21.94 -3.95 -2.50
CA ILE A 75 -22.05 -4.88 -1.36
C ILE A 75 -22.33 -6.29 -1.86
N ALA A 76 -23.32 -6.45 -2.76
CA ALA A 76 -23.74 -7.74 -3.29
C ALA A 76 -22.63 -8.44 -4.08
N GLU A 77 -21.88 -7.69 -4.87
CA GLU A 77 -20.75 -8.21 -5.65
C GLU A 77 -19.61 -8.70 -4.73
N THR A 78 -19.29 -7.91 -3.71
CA THR A 78 -18.27 -8.27 -2.72
C THR A 78 -18.69 -9.45 -1.86
N ALA A 79 -19.97 -9.49 -1.43
CA ALA A 79 -20.56 -10.57 -0.64
C ALA A 79 -20.70 -11.89 -1.43
N GLY A 80 -20.82 -11.80 -2.76
CA GLY A 80 -21.22 -12.92 -3.61
C GLY A 80 -22.68 -13.33 -3.43
N ALA A 81 -23.50 -12.51 -2.74
CA ALA A 81 -24.90 -12.75 -2.45
C ALA A 81 -25.70 -11.44 -2.42
N ARG A 82 -26.96 -11.48 -2.82
CA ARG A 82 -27.88 -10.33 -2.77
C ARG A 82 -28.88 -10.39 -1.61
N LYS A 83 -29.03 -11.56 -1.01
CA LYS A 83 -29.97 -11.79 0.09
C LYS A 83 -29.42 -11.12 1.35
N ASP A 84 -30.30 -10.68 2.25
CA ASP A 84 -29.95 -10.10 3.56
C ASP A 84 -29.18 -8.75 3.54
N ILE A 85 -29.06 -8.13 2.36
CA ILE A 85 -28.53 -6.76 2.26
C ILE A 85 -29.73 -5.81 2.40
N ALA A 86 -29.94 -5.31 3.63
CA ALA A 86 -31.05 -4.41 3.95
C ALA A 86 -30.67 -2.93 3.73
N ALA A 87 -31.67 -2.05 3.68
CA ALA A 87 -31.46 -0.60 3.52
C ALA A 87 -30.54 0.00 4.60
N VAL A 88 -30.56 -0.54 5.82
CA VAL A 88 -29.67 -0.11 6.91
C VAL A 88 -28.18 -0.31 6.57
N HIS A 89 -27.84 -1.37 5.85
CA HIS A 89 -26.47 -1.64 5.43
C HIS A 89 -26.01 -0.65 4.34
N ILE A 90 -26.91 -0.33 3.40
CA ILE A 90 -26.66 0.66 2.34
C ILE A 90 -26.45 2.03 2.96
N GLN A 91 -27.33 2.44 3.88
CA GLN A 91 -27.21 3.71 4.59
C GLN A 91 -25.93 3.80 5.43
N ALA A 92 -25.53 2.71 6.08
CA ALA A 92 -24.31 2.67 6.85
C ALA A 92 -23.06 2.88 5.96
N VAL A 93 -23.05 2.29 4.75
CA VAL A 93 -21.98 2.51 3.75
C VAL A 93 -22.03 3.95 3.20
N GLU A 94 -23.23 4.46 2.93
CA GLU A 94 -23.42 5.84 2.46
C GLU A 94 -22.87 6.85 3.49
N ASN A 95 -23.13 6.63 4.76
CA ASN A 95 -22.63 7.48 5.85
C ASN A 95 -21.09 7.50 5.94
N LEU A 96 -20.41 6.46 5.46
CA LEU A 96 -18.92 6.46 5.42
C LEU A 96 -18.35 7.55 4.49
N MET A 97 -19.12 8.04 3.54
CA MET A 97 -18.67 9.12 2.65
C MET A 97 -18.46 10.45 3.37
N ASP A 98 -19.09 10.64 4.54
CA ASP A 98 -19.06 11.91 5.28
C ASP A 98 -18.26 11.82 6.58
N VAL A 99 -17.79 10.62 6.96
CA VAL A 99 -16.94 10.45 8.14
C VAL A 99 -15.45 10.56 7.80
N GLN A 100 -14.63 10.67 8.84
CA GLN A 100 -13.18 10.77 8.71
C GLN A 100 -12.59 9.52 8.05
N SER A 101 -11.54 9.70 7.23
CA SER A 101 -10.78 8.60 6.61
C SER A 101 -10.28 7.60 7.66
N GLY A 102 -10.33 6.30 7.32
CA GLY A 102 -9.93 5.20 8.21
C GLY A 102 -11.09 4.56 8.97
N LYS A 103 -12.31 5.13 8.95
CA LYS A 103 -13.50 4.48 9.52
C LYS A 103 -13.92 3.28 8.70
N ARG A 104 -14.35 2.22 9.40
CA ARG A 104 -14.80 0.94 8.83
C ARG A 104 -16.06 0.47 9.51
N ILE A 105 -16.87 -0.30 8.78
CA ILE A 105 -18.07 -0.99 9.28
C ILE A 105 -18.07 -2.43 8.80
N ARG A 106 -18.67 -3.30 9.59
CA ARG A 106 -18.93 -4.69 9.20
C ARG A 106 -20.33 -4.81 8.61
N LEU A 107 -20.44 -5.56 7.54
CA LEU A 107 -21.66 -5.88 6.81
C LEU A 107 -21.87 -7.39 6.81
N PRO A 108 -23.08 -7.89 6.44
CA PRO A 108 -23.31 -9.33 6.26
C PRO A 108 -22.29 -9.98 5.33
N TYR A 109 -22.13 -11.30 5.44
CA TYR A 109 -21.22 -12.13 4.63
C TYR A 109 -19.73 -11.80 4.81
N ASP A 110 -19.36 -11.36 6.02
CA ASP A 110 -17.98 -10.97 6.36
C ASP A 110 -17.42 -9.87 5.44
N VAL A 111 -18.29 -9.03 4.90
CA VAL A 111 -17.87 -7.86 4.14
C VAL A 111 -17.51 -6.73 5.10
N VAL A 112 -16.38 -6.11 4.87
CA VAL A 112 -15.97 -4.87 5.52
C VAL A 112 -16.00 -3.76 4.48
N ALA A 113 -16.74 -2.70 4.78
CA ALA A 113 -16.69 -1.45 4.04
C ALA A 113 -15.93 -0.39 4.84
N GLY A 114 -15.15 0.43 4.16
CA GLY A 114 -14.42 1.52 4.81
C GLY A 114 -14.14 2.67 3.88
N ARG A 115 -13.80 3.82 4.48
CA ARG A 115 -13.34 5.00 3.75
C ARG A 115 -11.83 5.12 3.85
N GLU A 116 -11.19 5.26 2.70
CA GLU A 116 -9.78 5.62 2.57
C GLU A 116 -9.65 6.86 1.69
N TYR A 117 -9.38 8.02 2.32
CA TYR A 117 -9.33 9.34 1.65
C TYR A 117 -10.58 9.63 0.82
N ASP A 118 -10.48 9.63 -0.50
CA ASP A 118 -11.55 9.93 -1.46
C ASP A 118 -12.16 8.66 -2.06
N THR A 119 -11.91 7.50 -1.44
CA THR A 119 -12.35 6.19 -1.92
C THR A 119 -13.13 5.44 -0.85
N LEU A 120 -14.24 4.80 -1.24
CA LEU A 120 -14.91 3.75 -0.50
C LEU A 120 -14.40 2.40 -1.01
N TYR A 121 -13.94 1.55 -0.11
CA TYR A 121 -13.60 0.18 -0.42
C TYR A 121 -14.55 -0.80 0.25
N LEU A 122 -14.84 -1.92 -0.42
CA LEU A 122 -15.58 -3.06 0.13
C LEU A 122 -14.75 -4.32 -0.15
N ARG A 123 -14.48 -5.10 0.89
CA ARG A 123 -13.73 -6.35 0.76
C ARG A 123 -14.31 -7.42 1.66
N ARG A 124 -14.22 -8.68 1.23
CA ARG A 124 -14.61 -9.82 2.08
C ARG A 124 -13.44 -10.18 3.01
N MET A 125 -13.73 -10.33 4.31
CA MET A 125 -12.78 -10.83 5.28
C MET A 125 -12.85 -12.36 5.31
N TYR A 126 -11.72 -13.02 5.19
CA TYR A 126 -11.62 -14.44 5.47
C TYR A 126 -11.17 -14.64 6.92
N HIS A 127 -11.51 -15.77 7.55
CA HIS A 127 -11.26 -16.03 8.98
C HIS A 127 -9.81 -15.80 9.47
N ALA A 128 -8.84 -15.78 8.57
CA ALA A 128 -7.46 -15.42 8.88
C ALA A 128 -7.26 -13.92 9.17
N ASP A 129 -8.16 -13.05 8.71
CA ASP A 129 -8.06 -11.60 8.85
C ASP A 129 -8.81 -11.07 10.09
N ALA A 130 -9.61 -11.93 10.78
CA ALA A 130 -10.50 -11.51 11.86
C ALA A 130 -9.81 -11.19 13.19
N VAL A 131 -8.53 -11.56 13.35
CA VAL A 131 -7.77 -11.34 14.58
C VAL A 131 -7.06 -9.98 14.61
N ALA A 132 -7.08 -9.23 13.49
CA ALA A 132 -6.25 -8.04 13.27
C ALA A 132 -6.90 -6.69 13.61
N ASP A 133 -8.07 -6.66 14.24
CA ASP A 133 -8.90 -5.43 14.29
C ASP A 133 -8.59 -4.48 15.44
N ASN A 134 -7.71 -4.80 16.40
CA ASN A 134 -7.47 -3.93 17.55
C ASN A 134 -6.02 -3.74 18.00
N THR A 135 -5.05 -4.31 17.33
CA THR A 135 -3.65 -4.01 17.62
C THR A 135 -2.88 -3.78 16.34
N TRP A 136 -2.19 -2.67 16.29
CA TRP A 136 -1.16 -2.35 15.29
C TRP A 136 -0.20 -3.55 14.99
N GLU A 137 -0.12 -4.51 15.90
CA GLU A 137 0.88 -5.57 15.92
C GLU A 137 0.48 -6.92 15.30
N ALA A 138 -0.76 -7.15 14.85
CA ALA A 138 -1.18 -8.48 14.43
C ALA A 138 -1.72 -8.56 12.99
N SER A 139 -1.03 -9.37 12.19
CA SER A 139 -1.43 -10.06 10.95
C SER A 139 -1.49 -9.29 9.64
N GLY A 140 -0.39 -9.12 9.06
CA GLY A 140 -0.02 -9.25 7.66
C GLY A 140 1.39 -9.77 7.73
N GLY A 141 1.83 -10.66 6.85
CA GLY A 141 3.15 -11.28 6.94
C GLY A 141 4.24 -10.27 7.24
N MET A 142 4.47 -10.00 8.53
CA MET A 142 5.53 -9.11 8.96
C MET A 142 6.83 -9.78 8.52
N MET A 143 7.53 -9.11 7.65
CA MET A 143 8.87 -9.53 7.28
C MET A 143 9.70 -9.61 8.56
N ARG A 144 10.42 -10.70 8.75
CA ARG A 144 11.39 -10.81 9.84
C ARG A 144 12.41 -9.70 9.68
N GLU A 145 12.68 -8.97 10.79
CA GLU A 145 13.71 -7.94 10.78
C GLU A 145 15.06 -8.55 10.42
N MET A 146 15.75 -7.92 9.51
CA MET A 146 17.05 -8.33 9.05
C MET A 146 18.07 -7.26 9.41
N ALA A 147 19.05 -7.61 10.22
CA ALA A 147 20.14 -6.72 10.57
C ALA A 147 21.25 -6.79 9.51
N VAL A 148 21.72 -5.64 9.10
CA VAL A 148 22.99 -5.48 8.37
C VAL A 148 23.98 -4.89 9.35
N THR A 149 24.95 -5.68 9.75
CA THR A 149 25.91 -5.33 10.80
C THR A 149 27.12 -4.56 10.26
N GLU A 150 27.83 -3.86 11.14
CA GLU A 150 29.11 -3.21 10.82
C GLU A 150 30.10 -4.19 10.18
N ALA A 151 30.22 -5.40 10.71
CA ALA A 151 31.13 -6.43 10.20
C ALA A 151 30.82 -6.82 8.75
N GLU A 152 29.54 -6.86 8.41
CA GLU A 152 29.07 -7.18 7.05
C GLU A 152 29.36 -6.05 6.07
N LEU A 153 29.12 -4.80 6.47
CA LEU A 153 29.45 -3.62 5.66
C LEU A 153 30.97 -3.50 5.43
N ALA A 154 31.75 -3.70 6.48
CA ALA A 154 33.20 -3.72 6.39
C ALA A 154 33.72 -4.88 5.52
N GLY A 155 33.03 -6.02 5.53
CA GLY A 155 33.32 -7.16 4.66
C GLY A 155 33.16 -6.83 3.18
N CYS A 156 32.06 -6.17 2.80
CA CYS A 156 31.83 -5.71 1.43
C CYS A 156 32.92 -4.74 0.95
N MET A 157 33.40 -3.87 1.84
CA MET A 157 34.45 -2.92 1.49
C MET A 157 35.82 -3.59 1.20
N ARG A 158 36.19 -4.60 2.02
CA ARG A 158 37.50 -5.27 1.88
C ARG A 158 37.60 -6.13 0.63
N LYS A 159 36.52 -6.72 0.19
CA LYS A 159 36.47 -7.66 -0.93
C LYS A 159 36.02 -7.04 -2.24
N GLY A 160 35.44 -5.84 -2.22
CA GLY A 160 34.78 -5.26 -3.39
C GLY A 160 33.56 -6.04 -3.86
N ASP A 161 33.06 -6.94 -3.01
CA ASP A 161 31.98 -7.87 -3.32
C ASP A 161 30.61 -7.20 -3.24
N VAL A 162 29.70 -7.68 -4.08
CA VAL A 162 28.24 -7.38 -3.98
C VAL A 162 27.62 -8.39 -3.04
N ARG A 163 27.03 -7.90 -1.95
CA ARG A 163 26.29 -8.76 -1.03
C ARG A 163 24.80 -8.80 -1.41
N HIS A 164 24.24 -9.98 -1.46
CA HIS A 164 22.83 -10.21 -1.67
C HIS A 164 22.15 -10.55 -0.33
N ILE A 165 21.05 -9.86 -0.02
CA ILE A 165 20.26 -10.05 1.19
C ILE A 165 18.84 -10.41 0.77
N PRO A 166 18.49 -11.72 0.76
CA PRO A 166 17.14 -12.15 0.41
C PRO A 166 16.14 -11.74 1.50
N LEU A 167 14.93 -11.36 1.12
CA LEU A 167 13.87 -11.02 2.06
C LEU A 167 13.14 -12.28 2.52
N GLU A 168 13.12 -12.53 3.82
CA GLU A 168 12.35 -13.65 4.39
C GLU A 168 10.84 -13.30 4.32
N GLY A 169 10.06 -14.15 3.66
CA GLY A 169 8.60 -14.01 3.56
C GLY A 169 8.10 -13.05 2.47
N LYS A 170 8.99 -12.45 1.69
CA LYS A 170 8.64 -11.63 0.50
C LYS A 170 9.49 -12.01 -0.70
N THR A 171 8.94 -11.85 -1.90
CA THR A 171 9.73 -11.94 -3.13
C THR A 171 10.59 -10.69 -3.25
N GLY A 172 11.91 -10.88 -3.35
CA GLY A 172 12.85 -9.79 -3.54
C GLY A 172 14.09 -9.91 -2.66
N PHE A 173 15.08 -9.09 -2.97
CA PHE A 173 16.34 -9.03 -2.25
C PHE A 173 16.96 -7.64 -2.34
N PHE A 174 17.85 -7.33 -1.39
CA PHE A 174 18.71 -6.17 -1.50
C PHE A 174 20.10 -6.57 -1.98
N THR A 175 20.70 -5.69 -2.74
CA THR A 175 22.13 -5.76 -3.04
C THR A 175 22.84 -4.60 -2.38
N LEU A 176 23.96 -4.89 -1.72
CA LEU A 176 24.83 -3.90 -1.10
C LEU A 176 26.19 -3.95 -1.76
N ARG A 177 26.72 -2.79 -2.11
CA ARG A 177 28.08 -2.61 -2.60
C ARG A 177 28.72 -1.42 -1.91
N VAL A 178 29.98 -1.58 -1.48
CA VAL A 178 30.75 -0.50 -0.87
C VAL A 178 31.92 -0.15 -1.76
N PHE A 179 32.11 1.15 -2.05
CA PHE A 179 33.18 1.63 -2.90
C PHE A 179 33.68 3.02 -2.47
N SER A 180 34.92 3.34 -2.89
CA SER A 180 35.48 4.67 -2.70
C SER A 180 34.79 5.70 -3.59
N TYR A 181 34.66 6.92 -3.10
CA TYR A 181 34.01 8.02 -3.79
C TYR A 181 34.89 9.26 -3.79
N GLU A 182 35.09 9.85 -4.96
CA GLU A 182 35.96 11.00 -5.14
C GLU A 182 35.23 12.35 -5.20
N GLY A 183 33.94 12.34 -4.85
CA GLY A 183 33.21 13.58 -4.61
C GLY A 183 32.53 14.21 -5.85
N ASN A 184 32.17 13.44 -6.89
CA ASN A 184 31.41 13.98 -8.02
C ASN A 184 29.88 13.84 -7.79
N PRO A 185 29.16 14.91 -7.37
CA PRO A 185 27.72 14.82 -7.08
C PRO A 185 26.85 14.44 -8.30
N ALA A 186 27.36 14.62 -9.52
CA ALA A 186 26.63 14.26 -10.74
C ALA A 186 26.47 12.74 -10.93
N GLU A 187 27.23 11.93 -10.20
CA GLU A 187 27.18 10.47 -10.23
C GLU A 187 26.16 9.88 -9.26
N ILE A 188 25.55 10.71 -8.39
CA ILE A 188 24.59 10.22 -7.40
C ILE A 188 23.37 9.62 -8.08
N SER A 189 23.14 8.33 -7.84
CA SER A 189 22.01 7.61 -8.42
C SER A 189 20.67 8.23 -8.03
N SER A 190 19.93 8.71 -9.03
CA SER A 190 18.56 9.20 -8.86
C SER A 190 17.49 8.10 -8.95
N LYS A 191 17.92 6.85 -9.15
CA LYS A 191 17.01 5.71 -9.33
C LYS A 191 16.12 5.50 -8.09
N MET A 192 14.86 5.15 -8.32
CA MET A 192 13.87 4.97 -7.26
C MET A 192 14.26 3.85 -6.29
N TYR A 193 14.74 2.74 -6.80
CA TYR A 193 15.10 1.53 -6.04
C TYR A 193 16.60 1.35 -5.81
N THR A 194 17.42 2.35 -6.10
CA THR A 194 18.84 2.39 -5.80
C THR A 194 19.18 3.68 -5.08
N LYS A 195 19.80 3.58 -3.91
CA LYS A 195 20.21 4.75 -3.13
C LYS A 195 21.66 4.61 -2.69
N TRP A 196 22.33 5.76 -2.63
CA TRP A 196 23.68 5.90 -2.15
C TRP A 196 23.68 6.54 -0.76
N PHE A 197 24.37 5.90 0.15
CA PHE A 197 24.50 6.32 1.54
C PHE A 197 25.98 6.60 1.84
N ASP A 198 26.21 7.59 2.69
CA ASP A 198 27.53 7.83 3.26
C ASP A 198 27.88 6.67 4.21
N TYR A 199 28.96 5.94 3.89
CA TYR A 199 29.37 4.77 4.66
C TYR A 199 29.63 5.12 6.13
N ASP A 200 30.29 6.25 6.40
CA ASP A 200 30.71 6.63 7.75
C ASP A 200 29.51 6.98 8.64
N LYS A 201 28.35 7.35 8.03
CA LYS A 201 27.12 7.65 8.73
C LYS A 201 26.27 6.41 9.03
N ILE A 202 26.49 5.30 8.32
CA ILE A 202 25.71 4.06 8.49
C ILE A 202 26.60 2.86 8.84
N LYS A 203 27.90 3.05 9.09
CA LYS A 203 28.86 1.98 9.38
C LYS A 203 28.47 1.10 10.56
N ASP A 204 27.74 1.64 11.56
CA ASP A 204 27.29 0.91 12.73
C ASP A 204 26.17 -0.10 12.41
N GLY A 205 25.75 -0.15 11.13
CA GLY A 205 24.73 -1.05 10.64
C GLY A 205 23.32 -0.43 10.61
N PHE A 206 22.38 -1.19 10.07
CA PHE A 206 20.98 -0.81 9.96
C PHE A 206 20.07 -2.04 9.93
N LEU A 207 18.79 -1.82 10.12
CA LEU A 207 17.75 -2.85 9.99
C LEU A 207 16.99 -2.68 8.69
N ILE A 208 16.70 -3.79 8.02
CA ILE A 208 15.70 -3.87 6.96
C ILE A 208 14.44 -4.45 7.59
N ARG A 209 13.33 -3.71 7.57
CA ARG A 209 12.10 -4.09 8.25
C ARG A 209 10.87 -3.34 7.74
N ASN A 210 9.68 -3.76 8.16
CA ASN A 210 8.48 -2.95 8.00
C ASN A 210 8.46 -1.77 8.99
N CYS A 211 7.56 -0.81 8.74
CA CYS A 211 7.41 0.36 9.60
C CYS A 211 6.90 0.00 11.00
N LYS A 212 7.36 0.74 12.01
CA LYS A 212 6.92 0.66 13.41
C LYS A 212 6.37 1.99 13.89
N SER A 213 5.56 1.94 14.94
CA SER A 213 5.14 3.17 15.62
C SER A 213 6.35 3.92 16.18
N GLY A 214 6.35 5.22 16.00
CA GLY A 214 7.47 6.07 16.44
C GLY A 214 8.57 6.29 15.41
N ASP A 215 8.53 5.62 14.27
CA ASP A 215 9.49 5.85 13.19
C ASP A 215 9.39 7.28 12.65
N TYR A 216 10.56 7.86 12.31
CA TYR A 216 10.65 9.23 11.81
C TYR A 216 11.75 9.40 10.79
N PHE A 217 11.59 10.41 9.94
CA PHE A 217 12.66 10.93 9.07
C PHE A 217 13.35 12.13 9.70
N ILE A 218 14.63 12.29 9.43
CA ILE A 218 15.32 13.59 9.48
C ILE A 218 15.11 14.26 8.12
N MET A 219 14.51 15.46 8.13
CA MET A 219 14.03 16.13 6.93
C MET A 219 15.06 17.09 6.33
N ASP A 220 15.91 17.66 7.15
CA ASP A 220 16.89 18.69 6.79
C ASP A 220 18.17 18.56 7.63
N GLU A 221 19.13 19.42 7.34
CA GLU A 221 20.45 19.45 8.00
C GLU A 221 20.38 19.97 9.45
N THR A 222 19.28 20.64 9.82
CA THR A 222 19.05 21.12 11.19
C THR A 222 18.54 20.02 12.12
N GLY A 223 18.26 18.83 11.57
CA GLY A 223 17.78 17.67 12.33
C GLY A 223 16.29 17.68 12.59
N HIS A 224 15.51 18.47 11.84
CA HIS A 224 14.06 18.47 11.96
C HIS A 224 13.47 17.09 11.68
N ARG A 225 12.71 16.57 12.65
CA ARG A 225 12.10 15.23 12.59
C ARG A 225 10.66 15.29 12.10
N LYS A 226 10.32 14.42 11.17
CA LYS A 226 8.94 14.19 10.73
C LYS A 226 8.55 12.73 10.97
N LYS A 227 7.52 12.52 11.79
CA LYS A 227 6.99 11.15 12.02
C LYS A 227 6.58 10.49 10.72
N LEU A 228 6.93 9.23 10.54
CA LEU A 228 6.60 8.45 9.34
C LEU A 228 5.09 8.35 9.13
N GLU A 229 4.32 8.19 10.21
CA GLU A 229 2.85 8.21 10.17
C GLU A 229 2.32 9.49 9.52
N ARG A 230 2.89 10.65 9.89
CA ARG A 230 2.50 11.94 9.29
C ARG A 230 2.90 12.03 7.83
N TYR A 231 4.07 11.51 7.47
CA TYR A 231 4.51 11.42 6.08
C TYR A 231 3.52 10.60 5.24
N PHE A 232 3.08 9.43 5.72
CA PHE A 232 2.10 8.59 5.04
C PHE A 232 0.74 9.29 4.85
N ILE A 233 0.29 10.05 5.86
CA ILE A 233 -0.95 10.85 5.77
C ILE A 233 -0.82 11.91 4.69
N ASP A 234 0.28 12.68 4.69
CA ASP A 234 0.52 13.75 3.74
C ASP A 234 0.65 13.22 2.29
N ARG A 235 1.16 12.00 2.13
CA ARG A 235 1.26 11.29 0.83
C ARG A 235 -0.01 10.52 0.47
N LYS A 236 -1.02 10.51 1.34
CA LYS A 236 -2.28 9.76 1.16
C LYS A 236 -2.07 8.26 0.92
N LEU A 237 -1.01 7.67 1.50
CA LEU A 237 -0.74 6.24 1.37
C LEU A 237 -1.82 5.43 2.10
N PRO A 238 -2.44 4.43 1.44
CA PRO A 238 -3.43 3.53 2.05
C PRO A 238 -2.87 2.76 3.26
N ALA A 239 -3.73 2.43 4.23
CA ALA A 239 -3.30 1.73 5.44
C ALA A 239 -2.64 0.36 5.18
N ALA A 240 -3.09 -0.35 4.13
CA ALA A 240 -2.50 -1.61 3.70
C ALA A 240 -1.05 -1.41 3.22
N GLU A 241 -0.81 -0.41 2.37
CA GLU A 241 0.51 -0.11 1.84
C GLU A 241 1.49 0.36 2.92
N ARG A 242 1.00 1.09 3.96
CA ARG A 242 1.82 1.48 5.11
C ARG A 242 2.37 0.28 5.88
N LYS A 243 1.55 -0.77 6.06
CA LYS A 243 1.97 -1.98 6.76
C LYS A 243 3.00 -2.78 5.98
N GLU A 244 2.92 -2.73 4.66
CA GLU A 244 3.84 -3.44 3.77
C GLU A 244 5.09 -2.63 3.42
N ALA A 245 5.09 -1.34 3.75
CA ALA A 245 6.19 -0.44 3.47
C ALA A 245 7.50 -0.97 4.04
N LEU A 246 8.51 -1.06 3.19
CA LEU A 246 9.82 -1.58 3.50
C LEU A 246 10.76 -0.44 3.82
N LEU A 247 11.48 -0.54 4.94
CA LEU A 247 12.38 0.49 5.45
C LEU A 247 13.80 -0.03 5.62
N LEU A 248 14.76 0.87 5.42
CA LEU A 248 16.06 0.81 6.07
C LEU A 248 16.05 1.78 7.24
N ALA A 249 16.38 1.32 8.44
CA ALA A 249 16.33 2.15 9.64
C ALA A 249 17.47 1.88 10.63
N GLN A 250 17.89 2.92 11.35
CA GLN A 250 18.74 2.83 12.54
C GLN A 250 17.89 3.18 13.76
N GLY A 251 17.58 2.18 14.59
CA GLY A 251 16.58 2.36 15.65
C GLY A 251 15.22 2.77 15.07
N SER A 252 14.72 3.94 15.48
CA SER A 252 13.47 4.55 14.97
C SER A 252 13.71 5.56 13.85
N GLU A 253 14.95 5.86 13.50
CA GLU A 253 15.26 6.74 12.40
C GLU A 253 15.21 6.02 11.06
N VAL A 254 14.40 6.50 10.13
CA VAL A 254 14.25 5.94 8.80
C VAL A 254 15.28 6.55 7.85
N LEU A 255 16.23 5.73 7.41
CA LEU A 255 17.25 6.11 6.43
C LEU A 255 16.65 6.11 5.02
N TRP A 256 15.80 5.12 4.71
CA TRP A 256 15.15 5.01 3.42
C TRP A 256 13.80 4.30 3.52
N LEU A 257 12.76 4.91 3.02
CA LEU A 257 11.49 4.28 2.67
C LEU A 257 11.62 3.83 1.22
N VAL A 258 11.69 2.51 1.02
CA VAL A 258 11.99 1.90 -0.29
C VAL A 258 10.95 2.28 -1.33
N GLY A 259 11.42 2.71 -2.50
CA GLY A 259 10.53 3.18 -3.56
C GLY A 259 10.00 4.61 -3.39
N GLU A 260 10.31 5.27 -2.25
CA GLU A 260 9.79 6.60 -1.94
C GLU A 260 10.93 7.58 -1.61
N ARG A 261 11.31 7.69 -0.34
CA ARG A 261 12.16 8.78 0.15
C ARG A 261 13.33 8.31 1.00
N MET A 262 14.48 8.97 0.85
CA MET A 262 15.59 8.93 1.81
C MET A 262 15.43 9.98 2.92
N GLY A 263 15.86 9.63 4.14
CA GLY A 263 16.18 10.58 5.21
C GLY A 263 17.48 11.36 4.89
N ARG A 264 17.63 12.50 5.52
CA ARG A 264 18.79 13.39 5.28
C ARG A 264 20.07 12.94 5.98
N SER A 265 19.96 12.27 7.12
CA SER A 265 21.11 11.93 8.00
C SER A 265 22.23 11.15 7.30
N ALA A 266 21.85 10.17 6.47
CA ALA A 266 22.78 9.28 5.80
C ALA A 266 23.06 9.65 4.33
N MET A 267 22.65 10.83 3.89
CA MET A 267 22.90 11.28 2.52
C MET A 267 24.37 11.54 2.26
N VAL A 268 24.78 11.27 1.02
CA VAL A 268 26.09 11.62 0.47
C VAL A 268 26.26 13.14 0.44
N THR A 269 27.41 13.61 0.86
CA THR A 269 27.80 15.03 0.87
C THR A 269 29.14 15.21 0.15
N ALA A 270 29.61 16.44 0.02
CA ALA A 270 30.94 16.74 -0.58
C ALA A 270 32.10 16.12 0.21
N ASP A 271 31.90 15.88 1.51
CA ASP A 271 32.91 15.32 2.39
C ASP A 271 32.93 13.79 2.41
N THR A 272 31.91 13.14 1.80
CA THR A 272 31.81 11.70 1.73
C THR A 272 32.99 11.12 0.94
N ARG A 273 33.65 10.12 1.48
CA ARG A 273 34.77 9.40 0.85
C ARG A 273 34.43 7.97 0.46
N ARG A 274 33.43 7.42 1.05
CA ARG A 274 33.00 6.03 0.84
C ARG A 274 31.47 5.97 0.74
N ILE A 275 30.98 5.19 -0.21
CA ILE A 275 29.55 5.02 -0.45
C ILE A 275 29.14 3.59 -0.19
N VAL A 276 27.97 3.43 0.43
CA VAL A 276 27.19 2.19 0.39
C VAL A 276 26.07 2.38 -0.62
N GLU A 277 26.18 1.70 -1.74
CA GLU A 277 25.09 1.58 -2.70
C GLU A 277 24.17 0.45 -2.27
N ILE A 278 22.90 0.77 -2.11
CA ILE A 278 21.87 -0.19 -1.74
C ILE A 278 20.81 -0.18 -2.85
N THR A 279 20.60 -1.35 -3.46
CA THR A 279 19.59 -1.55 -4.49
C THR A 279 18.58 -2.58 -4.00
N TYR A 280 17.29 -2.25 -4.10
CA TYR A 280 16.20 -3.19 -3.91
C TYR A 280 15.79 -3.78 -5.26
N GLN A 281 15.73 -5.11 -5.30
CA GLN A 281 15.24 -5.87 -6.45
C GLN A 281 14.14 -6.82 -5.94
N GLY A 282 12.90 -6.47 -6.22
CA GLY A 282 11.78 -7.27 -5.76
C GLY A 282 10.45 -6.66 -6.14
N GLY A 283 9.59 -7.49 -6.72
CA GLY A 283 8.33 -7.12 -7.33
C GLY A 283 8.52 -6.71 -8.78
N SER A 284 7.87 -7.42 -9.67
CA SER A 284 7.74 -7.23 -11.13
C SER A 284 8.60 -6.14 -11.76
N ASP A 285 9.63 -6.57 -12.44
CA ASP A 285 10.31 -5.77 -13.45
C ASP A 285 9.26 -5.21 -14.44
N ASN A 286 8.91 -3.94 -14.30
CA ASN A 286 8.46 -3.15 -15.43
C ASN A 286 9.63 -2.25 -15.81
N GLY A 287 10.59 -2.90 -16.45
CA GLY A 287 11.64 -2.24 -17.17
C GLY A 287 11.08 -1.59 -18.45
N LEU A 288 11.57 -0.37 -18.69
CA LEU A 288 11.64 0.40 -19.94
C LEU A 288 10.31 0.83 -20.53
#